data_c69bf129337d02524c81ca8e24b527c1
#
_entry.id   c69bf129337d02524c81ca8e24b527c1
#
_cell.length_a   1.000
_cell.length_b   1.000
_cell.length_c   1.000
_cell.angle_alpha   90.00
_cell.angle_beta   90.00
_cell.angle_gamma   90.00
#
_symmetry.space_group_name_H-M   'P 1'
#
loop_
_entity.id
_entity.type
_entity.pdbx_description
1 polymer ?
#
loop_
_entity_poly.entity_id
_entity_poly.type
_entity_poly.pdbx_seq_one_letter_code
_entity_poly.pdbx_strand_id
1 'polypeptide(L)' 'MTVRIAGGGRIELVGVCPSGDAEALLRLLLADPGTTVDWRECRGAHTAVVQVLMAVRPKLLGPPAGAPLKDWVAPAIT' A
#
# COMPACT_ATOMS: atom_id res chain seq x y z
N MET A 1 2.73 8.83 -10.66
CA MET A 1 1.90 7.82 -10.01
C MET A 1 2.60 7.30 -8.77
N THR A 2 1.89 7.19 -7.67
CA THR A 2 2.47 6.79 -6.38
C THR A 2 2.56 5.27 -6.22
N VAL A 3 1.82 4.52 -7.02
CA VAL A 3 1.90 3.05 -7.04
C VAL A 3 2.86 2.65 -8.15
N ARG A 4 3.93 1.95 -7.81
CA ARG A 4 4.95 1.52 -8.77
C ARG A 4 5.17 0.02 -8.69
N ILE A 5 5.34 -0.61 -9.84
CA ILE A 5 5.73 -2.01 -9.92
C ILE A 5 7.25 -2.08 -9.84
N ALA A 6 7.76 -2.73 -8.79
CA ALA A 6 9.20 -2.82 -8.56
C ALA A 6 9.83 -4.10 -9.13
N GLY A 7 9.01 -5.01 -9.67
CA GLY A 7 9.49 -6.31 -10.13
C GLY A 7 9.62 -7.30 -8.97
N GLY A 8 9.88 -8.56 -9.27
CA GLY A 8 10.08 -9.58 -8.23
C GLY A 8 8.87 -9.81 -7.34
N GLY A 9 7.66 -9.54 -7.82
CA GLY A 9 6.43 -9.68 -7.02
C GLY A 9 6.27 -8.59 -5.98
N ARG A 10 6.81 -7.40 -6.23
CA ARG A 10 6.73 -6.28 -5.29
C ARG A 10 6.13 -5.04 -5.93
N ILE A 11 5.25 -4.38 -5.19
CA ILE A 11 4.68 -3.07 -5.53
C ILE A 11 5.18 -2.07 -4.50
N GLU A 12 5.55 -0.87 -4.93
CA GLU A 12 5.96 0.22 -4.04
C GLU A 12 4.89 1.29 -3.98
N LEU A 13 4.57 1.74 -2.76
CA LEU A 13 3.76 2.92 -2.52
C LEU A 13 4.71 4.05 -2.10
N VAL A 14 4.71 5.15 -2.87
CA VAL A 14 5.68 6.24 -2.68
C VAL A 14 4.95 7.56 -2.53
N GLY A 15 5.31 8.33 -1.49
CA GLY A 15 4.72 9.65 -1.24
C GLY A 15 3.31 9.57 -0.69
N VAL A 16 2.45 10.48 -1.11
CA VAL A 16 1.04 10.53 -0.69
C VAL A 16 0.18 9.89 -1.77
N CYS A 17 -0.45 8.77 -1.43
CA CYS A 17 -1.25 7.99 -2.38
C CYS A 17 -2.69 8.53 -2.44
N PRO A 18 -3.12 9.11 -3.57
CA PRO A 18 -4.47 9.63 -3.71
C PRO A 18 -5.49 8.52 -3.94
N SER A 19 -6.79 8.86 -3.84
CA SER A 19 -7.87 7.89 -4.00
C SER A 19 -7.86 7.19 -5.35
N GLY A 20 -7.40 7.86 -6.41
CA GLY A 20 -7.32 7.27 -7.74
C GLY A 20 -6.39 6.08 -7.84
N ASP A 21 -5.45 5.94 -6.91
CA ASP A 21 -4.51 4.81 -6.90
C ASP A 21 -5.12 3.54 -6.29
N ALA A 22 -6.25 3.65 -5.60
CA ALA A 22 -6.86 2.50 -4.93
C ALA A 22 -7.26 1.41 -5.91
N GLU A 23 -7.88 1.78 -7.04
CA GLU A 23 -8.30 0.83 -8.06
C GLU A 23 -7.10 0.14 -8.71
N ALA A 24 -6.07 0.91 -9.06
CA ALA A 24 -4.86 0.35 -9.64
C ALA A 24 -4.18 -0.64 -8.70
N LEU A 25 -4.07 -0.27 -7.43
CA LEU A 25 -3.50 -1.14 -6.40
C LEU A 25 -4.31 -2.43 -6.26
N LEU A 26 -5.64 -2.31 -6.19
CA LEU A 26 -6.51 -3.47 -6.07
C LEU A 26 -6.34 -4.43 -7.24
N ARG A 27 -6.30 -3.92 -8.47
CA ARG A 27 -6.09 -4.76 -9.66
C ARG A 27 -4.78 -5.52 -9.59
N LEU A 28 -3.70 -4.84 -9.21
CA LEU A 28 -2.39 -5.47 -9.13
C LEU A 28 -2.36 -6.57 -8.06
N LEU A 29 -2.99 -6.33 -6.92
CA LEU A 29 -3.03 -7.31 -5.84
C LEU A 29 -3.91 -8.51 -6.18
N LEU A 30 -5.03 -8.31 -6.88
CA LEU A 30 -5.89 -9.41 -7.30
C LEU A 30 -5.25 -10.23 -8.42
N ALA A 31 -4.46 -9.59 -9.28
CA ALA A 31 -3.77 -10.29 -10.36
C ALA A 31 -2.65 -11.20 -9.85
N ASP A 32 -2.03 -10.84 -8.75
CA ASP A 32 -0.95 -11.63 -8.14
C ASP A 32 -1.09 -11.61 -6.63
N PRO A 33 -1.79 -12.59 -6.04
CA PRO A 33 -2.00 -12.64 -4.58
C PRO A 33 -0.72 -12.77 -3.76
N GLY A 34 0.38 -13.19 -4.36
CA GLY A 34 1.68 -13.29 -3.68
C GLY A 34 2.46 -11.99 -3.64
N THR A 35 1.90 -10.90 -4.16
CA THR A 35 2.58 -9.61 -4.22
C THR A 35 2.84 -9.05 -2.82
N THR A 36 4.05 -8.56 -2.60
CA THR A 36 4.41 -7.79 -1.40
C THR A 36 4.24 -6.31 -1.69
N VAL A 37 3.66 -5.57 -0.76
CA VAL A 37 3.52 -4.12 -0.86
C VAL A 37 4.57 -3.47 0.03
N ASP A 38 5.47 -2.73 -0.59
CA ASP A 38 6.51 -1.96 0.10
C ASP A 38 6.00 -0.53 0.29
N TRP A 39 5.69 -0.16 1.51
CA TRP A 39 5.19 1.19 1.82
C TRP A 39 6.13 2.00 2.70
N ARG A 40 7.41 1.61 2.73
CA ARG A 40 8.40 2.33 3.54
C ARG A 40 8.57 3.80 3.15
N GLU A 41 8.27 4.15 1.90
CA GLU A 41 8.33 5.52 1.41
C GLU A 41 6.94 6.17 1.27
N CYS A 42 5.90 5.51 1.78
CA CYS A 42 4.54 6.04 1.77
C CYS A 42 4.36 6.99 2.94
N ARG A 43 4.11 8.26 2.65
CA ARG A 43 3.94 9.30 3.66
C ARG A 43 2.50 9.57 4.02
N GLY A 44 1.57 9.12 3.21
CA GLY A 44 0.15 9.24 3.43
C GLY A 44 -0.62 8.45 2.41
N ALA A 45 -1.89 8.15 2.70
CA ALA A 45 -2.74 7.42 1.77
C ALA A 45 -4.19 7.82 2.01
N HIS A 46 -4.92 8.01 0.90
CA HIS A 46 -6.36 8.21 0.98
C HIS A 46 -7.01 6.97 1.62
N THR A 47 -8.12 7.16 2.33
CA THR A 47 -8.85 6.08 3.00
C THR A 47 -9.16 4.92 2.05
N ALA A 48 -9.46 5.20 0.79
CA ALA A 48 -9.72 4.16 -0.20
C ALA A 48 -8.52 3.23 -0.40
N VAL A 49 -7.30 3.77 -0.40
CA VAL A 49 -6.08 2.97 -0.50
C VAL A 49 -5.90 2.10 0.75
N VAL A 50 -6.12 2.68 1.92
CA VAL A 50 -6.06 1.95 3.19
C VAL A 50 -7.07 0.80 3.21
N GLN A 51 -8.29 1.04 2.71
CA GLN A 51 -9.32 0.01 2.64
C GLN A 51 -8.92 -1.16 1.74
N VAL A 52 -8.23 -0.89 0.64
CA VAL A 52 -7.71 -1.96 -0.22
C VAL A 52 -6.71 -2.82 0.55
N LEU A 53 -5.78 -2.20 1.26
CA LEU A 53 -4.80 -2.92 2.07
C LEU A 53 -5.47 -3.75 3.16
N MET A 54 -6.49 -3.22 3.80
CA MET A 54 -7.23 -3.93 4.83
C MET A 54 -8.02 -5.11 4.27
N ALA A 55 -8.62 -4.94 3.09
CA ALA A 55 -9.46 -5.97 2.48
C ALA A 55 -8.63 -7.12 1.90
N VAL A 56 -7.56 -6.81 1.21
CA VAL A 56 -6.73 -7.82 0.54
C VAL A 56 -5.69 -8.42 1.49
N ARG A 57 -5.21 -7.64 2.44
CA ARG A 57 -4.18 -8.03 3.42
C ARG A 57 -2.94 -8.63 2.77
N PRO A 58 -2.31 -7.88 1.85
CA PRO A 58 -1.07 -8.35 1.25
C PRO A 58 0.06 -8.37 2.28
N LYS A 59 1.15 -9.05 1.97
CA LYS A 59 2.36 -8.93 2.76
C LYS A 59 2.87 -7.49 2.66
N LEU A 60 3.11 -6.86 3.80
CA LEU A 60 3.56 -5.47 3.87
C LEU A 60 5.01 -5.39 4.30
N LEU A 61 5.77 -4.55 3.61
CA LEU A 61 7.14 -4.23 3.95
C LEU A 61 7.17 -2.77 4.43
N GLY A 62 7.35 -2.60 5.70
CA GLY A 62 7.33 -1.29 6.34
C GLY A 62 8.04 -1.30 7.66
N PRO A 63 7.86 -0.28 8.49
CA PRO A 63 6.70 0.60 8.58
C PRO A 63 6.68 1.72 7.52
N PRO A 64 5.52 2.35 7.30
CA PRO A 64 5.43 3.49 6.40
C PRO A 64 6.12 4.72 7.01
N ALA A 65 6.49 5.68 6.15
CA ALA A 65 7.21 6.87 6.59
C ALA A 65 6.32 7.89 7.28
N GLY A 66 5.05 8.01 6.87
CA GLY A 66 4.14 9.00 7.41
C GLY A 66 3.62 8.66 8.79
N ALA A 67 3.65 9.61 9.72
CA ALA A 67 3.25 9.38 11.10
C ALA A 67 1.82 8.84 11.25
N PRO A 68 0.77 9.39 10.59
CA PRO A 68 -0.57 8.84 10.72
C PRO A 68 -0.67 7.39 10.27
N LEU A 69 0.01 7.03 9.19
CA LEU A 69 0.03 5.64 8.72
C LEU A 69 0.79 4.75 9.68
N LYS A 70 1.95 5.20 10.14
CA LYS A 70 2.80 4.43 11.03
C LYS A 70 2.14 4.20 12.39
N ASP A 71 1.53 5.24 12.96
CA ASP A 71 1.04 5.20 14.33
C ASP A 71 -0.36 4.62 14.45
N TRP A 72 -1.21 4.84 13.44
CA TRP A 72 -2.64 4.51 13.52
C TRP A 72 -3.06 3.39 12.57
N VAL A 73 -2.54 3.39 11.34
CA VAL A 73 -2.98 2.45 10.31
C VAL A 73 -2.18 1.16 10.36
N ALA A 74 -0.86 1.25 10.40
CA ALA A 74 0.00 0.06 10.37
C ALA A 74 -0.32 -0.93 11.49
N PRO A 75 -0.51 -0.52 12.76
CA PRO A 75 -0.87 -1.47 13.81
C PRO A 75 -2.19 -2.18 13.58
N ALA A 76 -3.11 -1.55 12.85
CA ALA A 76 -4.44 -2.12 12.59
C ALA A 76 -4.44 -3.17 11.50
N ILE A 77 -3.46 -3.17 10.59
CA ILE A 77 -3.45 -4.03 9.41
C ILE A 77 -2.21 -4.91 9.29
N THR A 78 -1.31 -4.88 10.24
CA THR A 78 -0.12 -5.73 10.25
C THR A 78 -0.08 -6.73 11.40
#